data_9793219e59889e3c2bae30776383401b
#
_entry.id   9793219e59889e3c2bae30776383401b
#
_cell.length_a   1.000
_cell.length_b   1.000
_cell.length_c   1.000
_cell.angle_alpha   90.00
_cell.angle_beta   90.00
_cell.angle_gamma   90.00
#
_symmetry.space_group_name_H-M   'P 1'
#
loop_
_entity.id
_entity.type
_entity.pdbx_description
1 polymer ?
#
loop_
_entity_poly.entity_id
_entity_poly.type
_entity_poly.pdbx_seq_one_letter_code
_entity_poly.pdbx_strand_id
1 'polypeptide(L)' 'MGNQIVVFGATGYTGGLVVGALLRRGLRPVLAGRDADRLTRLAEQFGGLDHRVAD' A
#
# COMPACT_ATOMS: atom_id res chain seq x y z
N MET A 1 -5.76 -19.30 3.03
CA MET A 1 -5.20 -18.75 3.46
C MET A 1 -4.53 -17.80 3.08
N GLY A 2 -4.53 -16.89 2.98
CA GLY A 2 -3.87 -15.90 2.44
C GLY A 2 -2.95 -15.23 3.29
N ASN A 3 -1.85 -14.97 2.79
CA ASN A 3 -0.87 -14.18 3.45
C ASN A 3 -1.08 -12.75 3.03
N GLN A 4 -1.39 -11.89 3.98
CA GLN A 4 -1.51 -10.49 3.70
C GLN A 4 -0.17 -9.83 3.94
N ILE A 5 0.26 -9.02 3.00
CA ILE A 5 1.46 -8.22 3.14
C ILE A 5 1.02 -6.79 3.42
N VAL A 6 1.49 -6.24 4.54
CA VAL A 6 1.17 -4.87 4.90
C VAL A 6 2.41 -4.03 4.69
N VAL A 7 2.30 -2.97 3.88
CA VAL A 7 3.40 -2.06 3.65
C VAL A 7 3.16 -0.81 4.49
N PHE A 8 3.88 -0.69 5.58
CA PHE A 8 3.77 0.45 6.47
C PHE A 8 4.66 1.58 5.94
N GLY A 9 4.15 2.79 5.98
CA GLY A 9 4.88 3.91 5.40
C GLY A 9 4.76 3.96 3.90
N ALA A 10 3.68 3.42 3.36
CA ALA A 10 3.51 3.29 1.91
C ALA A 10 3.48 4.63 1.20
N THR A 11 3.18 5.73 1.91
CA THR A 11 3.15 7.04 1.28
C THR A 11 4.55 7.63 1.07
N GLY A 12 5.58 7.02 1.63
CA GLY A 12 6.93 7.46 1.40
C GLY A 12 7.46 6.98 0.06
N TYR A 13 8.58 7.56 -0.36
CA TYR A 13 9.17 7.22 -1.66
C TYR A 13 9.49 5.74 -1.76
N THR A 14 10.17 5.20 -0.74
CA THR A 14 10.55 3.79 -0.72
C THR A 14 9.32 2.89 -0.67
N GLY A 15 8.32 3.29 0.12
CA GLY A 15 7.10 2.51 0.24
C GLY A 15 6.40 2.33 -1.10
N GLY A 16 6.36 3.38 -1.90
CA GLY A 16 5.75 3.30 -3.23
C GLY A 16 6.48 2.33 -4.14
N LEU A 17 7.80 2.31 -4.07
CA LEU A 17 8.59 1.38 -4.87
C LEU A 17 8.32 -0.07 -4.46
N VAL A 18 8.20 -0.31 -3.17
CA VAL A 18 7.92 -1.66 -2.66
C VAL A 18 6.54 -2.12 -3.13
N VAL A 19 5.55 -1.25 -3.04
CA VAL A 19 4.20 -1.58 -3.48
C VAL A 19 4.19 -1.95 -4.96
N GLY A 20 4.86 -1.14 -5.78
CA GLY A 20 4.94 -1.42 -7.21
C GLY A 20 5.59 -2.77 -7.50
N ALA A 21 6.65 -3.09 -6.79
CA ALA A 21 7.33 -4.37 -6.97
C ALA A 21 6.46 -5.54 -6.60
N LEU A 22 5.69 -5.41 -5.50
CA LEU A 22 4.79 -6.48 -5.08
C LEU A 22 3.68 -6.70 -6.09
N LEU A 23 3.13 -5.62 -6.63
CA LEU A 23 2.08 -5.74 -7.63
C LEU A 23 2.57 -6.42 -8.90
N ARG A 24 3.81 -6.14 -9.30
CA ARG A 24 4.37 -6.81 -10.48
C ARG A 24 4.50 -8.31 -10.28
N ARG A 25 4.57 -8.75 -9.03
CA ARG A 25 4.64 -10.18 -8.72
C ARG A 25 3.25 -10.80 -8.54
N GLY A 26 2.21 -10.04 -8.78
CA GLY A 26 0.84 -10.54 -8.63
C GLY A 26 0.32 -10.52 -7.21
N LEU A 27 0.99 -9.80 -6.32
CA LEU A 27 0.56 -9.69 -4.93
C LEU A 27 -0.23 -8.40 -4.75
N ARG A 28 -1.13 -8.39 -3.77
CA ARG A 28 -1.93 -7.20 -3.48
C ARG A 28 -1.72 -6.79 -2.03
N PRO A 29 -0.76 -5.91 -1.77
CA PRO A 29 -0.47 -5.51 -0.40
C PRO A 29 -1.55 -4.59 0.17
N VAL A 30 -1.63 -4.54 1.49
CA VAL A 30 -2.44 -3.57 2.19
C VAL A 30 -1.54 -2.39 2.55
N LEU A 31 -1.97 -1.20 2.21
CA LEU A 31 -1.18 -0.01 2.49
C LEU A 31 -1.49 0.51 3.88
N ALA A 32 -0.49 0.94 4.61
CA ALA A 32 -0.68 1.50 5.93
C ALA A 32 0.18 2.75 6.12
N GLY A 33 -0.31 3.68 6.89
CA GLY A 33 0.41 4.90 7.16
C GLY A 33 -0.43 5.86 7.97
N ARG A 34 0.11 7.03 8.24
CA ARG A 34 -0.56 8.00 9.09
C ARG A 34 -1.48 8.96 8.34
N ASP A 35 -1.20 9.18 7.07
CA ASP A 35 -1.92 10.21 6.31
C ASP A 35 -3.03 9.54 5.49
N ALA A 36 -4.26 9.68 5.94
CA ALA A 36 -5.41 9.04 5.32
C ALA A 36 -5.60 9.48 3.87
N ASP A 37 -5.43 10.77 3.60
CA ASP A 37 -5.66 11.28 2.25
C ASP A 37 -4.63 10.74 1.27
N ARG A 38 -3.38 10.70 1.68
CA ARG A 38 -2.33 10.16 0.82
C ARG A 38 -2.49 8.67 0.59
N LEU A 39 -2.89 7.94 1.63
CA LEU A 39 -3.14 6.51 1.49
C LEU A 39 -4.25 6.24 0.50
N THR A 40 -5.33 7.00 0.59
CA THR A 40 -6.46 6.83 -0.32
C THR A 40 -6.04 7.07 -1.76
N ARG A 41 -5.30 8.15 -2.00
CA ARG A 41 -4.83 8.45 -3.35
C ARG A 41 -3.89 7.37 -3.87
N LEU A 42 -2.99 6.92 -3.01
CA LEU A 42 -2.03 5.91 -3.41
C LEU A 42 -2.73 4.60 -3.72
N ALA A 43 -3.69 4.21 -2.88
CA ALA A 43 -4.45 2.99 -3.11
C ALA A 43 -5.19 3.04 -4.44
N GLU A 44 -5.77 4.19 -4.77
CA GLU A 44 -6.47 4.36 -6.04
C GLU A 44 -5.50 4.33 -7.21
N GLN A 45 -4.32 4.92 -7.03
CA GLN A 45 -3.32 4.94 -8.08
C GLN A 45 -2.88 3.53 -8.45
N PHE A 46 -2.88 2.62 -7.49
CA PHE A 46 -2.49 1.23 -7.73
C PHE A 46 -3.68 0.30 -7.98
N GLY A 47 -4.83 0.87 -8.33
CA GLY A 47 -5.96 0.04 -8.74
C GLY A 47 -6.91 -0.35 -7.63
N GLY A 48 -6.94 0.39 -6.53
CA GLY A 48 -7.92 0.14 -5.48
C GLY A 48 -7.46 -0.84 -4.42
N LEU A 49 -6.23 -0.67 -3.95
CA LEU A 49 -5.73 -1.52 -2.88
C LEU A 49 -6.39 -1.18 -1.55
N ASP A 50 -6.45 -2.16 -0.66
CA ASP A 50 -6.90 -1.91 0.70
C ASP A 50 -5.88 -1.06 1.42
N HIS A 51 -6.35 -0.24 2.34
CA HIS A 51 -5.44 0.60 3.09
C HIS A 51 -6.00 0.86 4.49
N ARG A 52 -5.11 1.16 5.41
CA ARG A 52 -5.46 1.42 6.80
C ARG A 52 -4.65 2.59 7.32
N VAL A 53 -5.32 3.47 8.05
CA VAL A 53 -4.61 4.55 8.74
C VAL A 53 -4.14 4.00 10.07
N ALA A 54 -2.86 4.13 10.33
CA ALA A 54 -2.29 3.64 11.58
C ALA A 54 -1.15 4.54 12.02
N ASP A 55 -1.07 4.77 13.31
CA ASP A 55 0.02 5.57 13.87
C ASP A 55 1.27 4.73 14.11
#